data_5083ec8c1c51f4bd8f69d02c31f77ec7
#
_entry.id   5083ec8c1c51f4bd8f69d02c31f77ec7
#
_cell.length_a   1.000
_cell.length_b   1.000
_cell.length_c   1.000
_cell.angle_alpha   90.00
_cell.angle_beta   90.00
_cell.angle_gamma   90.00
#
_symmetry.space_group_name_H-M   'P 1'
#
loop_
_entity.id
_entity.type
_entity.pdbx_description
1 polymer ?
#
loop_
_entity_poly.entity_id
_entity_poly.type
_entity_poly.pdbx_seq_one_letter_code
_entity_poly.pdbx_strand_id
1 'polypeptide(L)'
;MTSAESASPPIEFIVTKEYRRFAEFCEACREARYIGLCYGLPGVGKTVSARQYSHWNQLESLMGGRPPPYRYSATPPRESGPWRTVLYTPGVSNTPRTVEHAVSNLWGTVDHLATRATWYGDPGAAVVRQAPDLLVVDEADRLKTGSLEQLRDFYDRRHVGVVLIGMPGLQNDSPATLSCTRGSASSTSSDR
;
A
#
# COMPACT_ATOMS: atom_id res chain seq x y z
N MET A 1 35.67 19.72 18.88
CA MET A 1 35.85 18.42 18.18
C MET A 1 34.46 17.89 17.90
N THR A 2 33.93 18.21 16.74
CA THR A 2 32.61 17.81 16.28
C THR A 2 32.73 16.47 15.56
N SER A 3 32.18 15.42 16.16
CA SER A 3 32.12 14.09 15.56
C SER A 3 31.19 14.14 14.35
N ALA A 4 31.74 13.99 13.16
CA ALA A 4 30.99 13.80 11.94
C ALA A 4 30.33 12.40 12.02
N GLU A 5 29.03 12.37 12.21
CA GLU A 5 28.21 11.17 12.11
C GLU A 5 28.26 10.68 10.65
N SER A 6 28.97 9.59 10.41
CA SER A 6 29.07 8.99 9.08
C SER A 6 27.72 8.41 8.70
N ALA A 7 26.95 9.13 7.91
CA ALA A 7 25.75 8.62 7.28
C ALA A 7 26.13 7.42 6.39
N SER A 8 25.64 6.23 6.73
CA SER A 8 25.77 5.05 5.88
C SER A 8 25.19 5.35 4.50
N PRO A 9 25.83 4.89 3.40
CA PRO A 9 25.31 5.13 2.06
C PRO A 9 23.88 4.59 1.94
N PRO A 10 23.00 5.27 1.20
CA PRO A 10 21.63 4.80 1.01
C PRO A 10 21.67 3.42 0.36
N ILE A 11 20.96 2.47 0.97
CA ILE A 11 20.82 1.11 0.41
C ILE A 11 20.07 1.23 -0.92
N GLU A 12 20.78 1.01 -2.02
CA GLU A 12 20.18 1.03 -3.35
C GLU A 12 19.25 -0.17 -3.53
N PHE A 13 18.02 0.11 -3.97
CA PHE A 13 17.04 -0.95 -4.22
C PHE A 13 17.37 -1.68 -5.53
N ILE A 14 17.54 -2.99 -5.45
CA ILE A 14 17.81 -3.83 -6.63
C ILE A 14 16.49 -4.33 -7.21
N VAL A 15 16.23 -3.97 -8.46
CA VAL A 15 15.04 -4.42 -9.20
C VAL A 15 15.20 -5.87 -9.61
N THR A 16 14.61 -6.78 -8.83
CA THR A 16 14.61 -8.21 -9.09
C THR A 16 13.47 -8.62 -10.04
N LYS A 17 13.50 -9.87 -10.53
CA LYS A 17 12.41 -10.46 -11.32
C LYS A 17 11.12 -10.56 -10.49
N GLU A 18 11.24 -10.89 -9.21
CA GLU A 18 10.14 -10.99 -8.27
C GLU A 18 9.49 -9.63 -8.02
N TYR A 19 10.29 -8.57 -7.88
CA TYR A 19 9.75 -7.22 -7.77
C TYR A 19 8.96 -6.81 -9.02
N ARG A 20 9.47 -7.10 -10.23
CA ARG A 20 8.75 -6.77 -11.47
C ARG A 20 7.38 -7.48 -11.53
N ARG A 21 7.34 -8.77 -11.20
CA ARG A 21 6.08 -9.54 -11.12
C ARG A 21 5.13 -8.98 -10.08
N PHE A 22 5.65 -8.58 -8.93
CA PHE A 22 4.85 -7.94 -7.90
C PHE A 22 4.27 -6.59 -8.38
N ALA A 23 5.07 -5.77 -9.05
CA ALA A 23 4.62 -4.50 -9.60
C ALA A 23 3.54 -4.69 -10.68
N GLU A 24 3.75 -5.60 -11.62
CA GLU A 24 2.75 -5.97 -12.64
C GLU A 24 1.45 -6.47 -12.02
N PHE A 25 1.54 -7.27 -10.96
CA PHE A 25 0.37 -7.74 -10.23
C PHE A 25 -0.37 -6.61 -9.53
N CYS A 26 0.33 -5.68 -8.90
CA CYS A 26 -0.26 -4.49 -8.28
C CYS A 26 -0.97 -3.62 -9.32
N GLU A 27 -0.35 -3.39 -10.49
CA GLU A 27 -1.00 -2.66 -11.59
C GLU A 27 -2.27 -3.35 -12.07
N ALA A 28 -2.24 -4.67 -12.25
CA ALA A 28 -3.42 -5.43 -12.65
C ALA A 28 -4.55 -5.34 -11.60
N CYS A 29 -4.23 -5.39 -10.29
CA CYS A 29 -5.22 -5.18 -9.23
C CYS A 29 -5.79 -3.77 -9.24
N ARG A 30 -4.95 -2.77 -9.50
CA ARG A 30 -5.35 -1.37 -9.61
C ARG A 30 -6.29 -1.15 -10.78
N GLU A 31 -5.91 -1.57 -11.99
CA GLU A 31 -6.67 -1.34 -13.21
C GLU A 31 -8.02 -2.07 -13.20
N ALA A 32 -8.01 -3.33 -12.81
CA ALA A 32 -9.20 -4.15 -12.77
C ALA A 32 -10.05 -3.95 -11.50
N ARG A 33 -9.52 -3.20 -10.50
CA ARG A 33 -10.20 -2.93 -9.23
C ARG A 33 -10.69 -4.20 -8.57
N TYR A 34 -9.80 -5.15 -8.33
CA TYR A 34 -10.14 -6.37 -7.61
C TYR A 34 -9.20 -6.62 -6.42
N ILE A 35 -9.57 -7.59 -5.59
CA ILE A 35 -8.76 -8.02 -4.45
C ILE A 35 -7.79 -9.10 -4.92
N GLY A 36 -6.50 -8.82 -4.83
CA GLY A 36 -5.43 -9.75 -5.13
C GLY A 36 -4.75 -10.28 -3.87
N LEU A 37 -4.29 -11.51 -3.93
CA LEU A 37 -3.52 -12.15 -2.86
C LEU A 37 -2.08 -12.37 -3.32
N CYS A 38 -1.13 -11.89 -2.51
CA CYS A 38 0.29 -12.08 -2.72
C CYS A 38 0.88 -12.78 -1.49
N TYR A 39 1.37 -14.00 -1.65
CA TYR A 39 1.91 -14.78 -0.55
C TYR A 39 3.27 -15.38 -0.90
N GLY A 40 4.04 -15.69 0.13
CA GLY A 40 5.36 -16.28 -0.03
C GLY A 40 6.05 -16.47 1.31
N LEU A 41 7.14 -17.21 1.32
CA LEU A 41 7.93 -17.46 2.52
C LEU A 41 8.44 -16.16 3.16
N PRO A 42 8.73 -16.17 4.47
CA PRO A 42 9.43 -15.07 5.11
C PRO A 42 10.76 -14.76 4.40
N GLY A 43 11.15 -13.49 4.36
CA GLY A 43 12.45 -13.09 3.81
C GLY A 43 12.52 -12.95 2.28
N VAL A 44 11.49 -13.31 1.51
CA VAL A 44 11.51 -13.18 0.02
C VAL A 44 11.32 -11.74 -0.49
N GLY A 45 11.32 -10.75 0.40
CA GLY A 45 11.30 -9.34 0.01
C GLY A 45 9.91 -8.74 -0.24
N LYS A 46 8.81 -9.37 0.22
CA LYS A 46 7.43 -8.86 0.04
C LYS A 46 7.26 -7.43 0.56
N THR A 47 7.59 -7.18 1.80
CA THR A 47 7.52 -5.86 2.45
C THR A 47 8.37 -4.82 1.73
N VAL A 48 9.61 -5.18 1.34
CA VAL A 48 10.51 -4.29 0.61
C VAL A 48 9.93 -3.93 -0.76
N SER A 49 9.37 -4.92 -1.46
CA SER A 49 8.69 -4.70 -2.75
C SER A 49 7.47 -3.79 -2.60
N ALA A 50 6.65 -4.00 -1.57
CA ALA A 50 5.49 -3.17 -1.29
C ALA A 50 5.87 -1.71 -0.97
N ARG A 51 6.88 -1.51 -0.13
CA ARG A 51 7.40 -0.18 0.22
C ARG A 51 7.99 0.55 -0.99
N GLN A 52 8.73 -0.18 -1.83
CA GLN A 52 9.31 0.38 -3.06
C GLN A 52 8.23 0.77 -4.07
N TYR A 53 7.28 -0.12 -4.32
CA TYR A 53 6.19 0.11 -5.28
C TYR A 53 5.29 1.28 -4.88
N SER A 54 4.98 1.41 -3.59
CA SER A 54 4.15 2.49 -3.05
C SER A 54 4.92 3.80 -2.81
N HIS A 55 6.22 3.85 -3.06
CA HIS A 55 7.10 4.96 -2.65
C HIS A 55 6.97 5.31 -1.17
N TRP A 56 6.72 4.29 -0.33
CA TRP A 56 6.32 4.47 1.06
C TRP A 56 7.38 5.16 1.92
N ASN A 57 8.65 4.92 1.66
CA ASN A 57 9.74 5.57 2.40
C ASN A 57 9.72 7.11 2.23
N GLN A 58 9.39 7.59 1.04
CA GLN A 58 9.23 9.03 0.78
C GLN A 58 7.99 9.58 1.49
N LEU A 59 6.85 8.89 1.38
CA LEU A 59 5.63 9.26 2.07
C LEU A 59 5.82 9.31 3.59
N GLU A 60 6.45 8.30 4.16
CA GLU A 60 6.72 8.19 5.59
C GLU A 60 7.61 9.34 6.10
N SER A 61 8.63 9.73 5.32
CA SER A 61 9.47 10.89 5.64
C SER A 61 8.68 12.20 5.65
N LEU A 62 7.75 12.39 4.72
CA LEU A 62 6.87 13.57 4.66
C LEU A 62 5.84 13.57 5.81
N MET A 63 5.43 12.41 6.28
CA MET A 63 4.57 12.26 7.46
C MET A 63 5.32 12.47 8.78
N GLY A 64 6.63 12.71 8.75
CA GLY A 64 7.46 12.94 9.94
C GLY A 64 7.63 11.68 10.81
N GLY A 65 7.58 10.50 10.21
CA GLY A 65 7.72 9.21 10.89
C GLY A 65 6.58 8.88 11.87
N ARG A 66 5.48 9.65 11.85
CA ARG A 66 4.31 9.46 12.71
C ARG A 66 3.06 9.20 11.88
N PRO A 67 2.19 8.25 12.28
CA PRO A 67 0.90 8.07 11.62
C PRO A 67 0.00 9.30 11.82
N PRO A 68 -0.93 9.59 10.86
CA PRO A 68 -1.87 10.71 10.98
C PRO A 68 -2.66 10.70 12.30
N PRO A 69 -3.09 11.88 12.82
CA PRO A 69 -3.38 13.12 12.09
C PRO A 69 -2.36 14.25 12.38
N TYR A 70 -1.16 14.20 11.87
CA TYR A 70 -0.15 15.24 12.15
C TYR A 70 -0.01 16.27 11.03
N ARG A 71 0.34 17.51 11.43
CA ARG A 71 0.58 18.60 10.48
C ARG A 71 1.82 18.30 9.64
N TYR A 72 1.66 18.35 8.34
CA TYR A 72 2.75 18.17 7.38
C TYR A 72 3.73 19.33 7.51
N SER A 73 4.98 19.05 7.84
CA SER A 73 6.02 20.06 7.98
C SER A 73 6.81 20.30 6.70
N ALA A 74 6.70 19.41 5.73
CA ALA A 74 7.47 19.45 4.49
C ALA A 74 6.59 19.70 3.26
N THR A 75 7.08 20.52 2.33
CA THR A 75 6.52 20.63 0.98
C THR A 75 6.97 19.41 0.20
N PRO A 76 6.04 18.67 -0.46
CA PRO A 76 6.43 17.51 -1.26
C PRO A 76 7.40 17.94 -2.37
N PRO A 77 8.43 17.12 -2.67
CA PRO A 77 9.32 17.39 -3.78
C PRO A 77 8.55 17.49 -5.10
N ARG A 78 8.94 18.41 -5.98
CA ARG A 78 8.28 18.60 -7.30
C ARG A 78 8.34 17.36 -8.20
N GLU A 79 9.33 16.50 -7.98
CA GLU A 79 9.58 15.26 -8.74
C GLU A 79 8.87 14.04 -8.14
N SER A 80 8.08 14.24 -7.09
CA SER A 80 7.33 13.14 -6.47
C SER A 80 6.27 12.67 -7.47
N GLY A 81 6.45 11.47 -7.99
CA GLY A 81 5.47 10.82 -8.84
C GLY A 81 4.11 10.70 -8.14
N PRO A 82 3.06 10.40 -8.88
CA PRO A 82 1.72 10.34 -8.31
C PRO A 82 1.65 9.23 -7.27
N TRP A 83 1.56 9.62 -5.99
CA TRP A 83 1.32 8.67 -4.91
C TRP A 83 -0.12 8.15 -4.99
N ARG A 84 -0.26 7.00 -5.66
CA ARG A 84 -1.55 6.37 -5.91
C ARG A 84 -1.79 5.14 -5.06
N THR A 85 -0.79 4.73 -4.28
CA THR A 85 -0.85 3.50 -3.48
C THR A 85 -0.73 3.83 -2.00
N VAL A 86 -1.68 3.32 -1.23
CA VAL A 86 -1.64 3.35 0.24
C VAL A 86 -1.09 2.03 0.73
N LEU A 87 -0.06 2.05 1.56
CA LEU A 87 0.47 0.87 2.24
C LEU A 87 0.01 0.87 3.70
N TYR A 88 -0.61 -0.22 4.12
CA TYR A 88 -1.04 -0.44 5.49
C TYR A 88 -0.45 -1.73 6.05
N THR A 89 0.12 -1.67 7.24
CA THR A 89 0.59 -2.85 7.98
C THR A 89 -0.21 -2.96 9.28
N PRO A 90 -1.03 -4.01 9.46
CA PRO A 90 -1.82 -4.20 10.67
C PRO A 90 -0.95 -4.37 11.92
N GLY A 91 -1.34 -3.75 13.02
CA GLY A 91 -0.76 -4.05 14.33
C GLY A 91 -1.08 -5.49 14.76
N VAL A 92 -0.31 -6.03 15.69
CA VAL A 92 -0.53 -7.38 16.25
C VAL A 92 -1.91 -7.49 16.88
N SER A 93 -2.35 -6.43 17.57
CA SER A 93 -3.71 -6.32 18.10
C SER A 93 -4.51 -5.37 17.22
N ASN A 94 -5.48 -5.90 16.50
CA ASN A 94 -6.35 -5.10 15.63
C ASN A 94 -7.82 -5.52 15.77
N THR A 95 -8.69 -4.55 15.64
CA THR A 95 -10.15 -4.71 15.59
C THR A 95 -10.68 -4.13 14.26
N PRO A 96 -11.88 -4.50 13.79
CA PRO A 96 -12.45 -3.91 12.59
C PRO A 96 -12.43 -2.38 12.62
N ARG A 97 -12.80 -1.78 13.74
CA ARG A 97 -12.82 -0.33 13.93
C ARG A 97 -11.41 0.30 13.85
N THR A 98 -10.41 -0.34 14.48
CA THR A 98 -9.03 0.18 14.42
C THR A 98 -8.45 0.08 13.01
N VAL A 99 -8.76 -0.97 12.27
CA VAL A 99 -8.37 -1.15 10.86
C VAL A 99 -9.03 -0.07 9.99
N GLU A 100 -10.35 0.13 10.13
CA GLU A 100 -11.08 1.15 9.39
C GLU A 100 -10.49 2.55 9.60
N HIS A 101 -10.29 2.95 10.86
CA HIS A 101 -9.70 4.24 11.18
C HIS A 101 -8.28 4.40 10.62
N ALA A 102 -7.44 3.38 10.77
CA ALA A 102 -6.05 3.43 10.29
C ALA A 102 -6.00 3.56 8.77
N VAL A 103 -6.74 2.73 8.04
CA VAL A 103 -6.80 2.76 6.58
C VAL A 103 -7.39 4.08 6.08
N SER A 104 -8.50 4.55 6.66
CA SER A 104 -9.13 5.81 6.27
C SER A 104 -8.23 7.02 6.51
N ASN A 105 -7.49 7.05 7.62
CA ASN A 105 -6.54 8.11 7.93
C ASN A 105 -5.35 8.10 6.97
N LEU A 106 -4.75 6.93 6.71
CA LEU A 106 -3.66 6.79 5.74
C LEU A 106 -4.10 7.21 4.35
N TRP A 107 -5.30 6.77 3.94
CA TRP A 107 -5.88 7.13 2.65
C TRP A 107 -6.03 8.64 2.49
N GLY A 108 -6.66 9.29 3.45
CA GLY A 108 -6.82 10.75 3.45
C GLY A 108 -5.49 11.50 3.44
N THR A 109 -4.48 10.95 4.12
CA THR A 109 -3.13 11.50 4.13
C THR A 109 -2.46 11.44 2.77
N VAL A 110 -2.48 10.27 2.13
CA VAL A 110 -1.89 10.07 0.79
C VAL A 110 -2.64 10.91 -0.25
N ASP A 111 -3.97 10.95 -0.20
CA ASP A 111 -4.80 11.79 -1.08
C ASP A 111 -4.45 13.29 -0.93
N HIS A 112 -4.27 13.76 0.31
CA HIS A 112 -3.86 15.13 0.56
C HIS A 112 -2.45 15.45 0.03
N LEU A 113 -1.47 14.56 0.27
CA LEU A 113 -0.11 14.75 -0.20
C LEU A 113 -0.03 14.69 -1.73
N ALA A 114 -0.72 13.76 -2.36
CA ALA A 114 -0.80 13.66 -3.82
C ALA A 114 -1.41 14.92 -4.44
N THR A 115 -2.50 15.43 -3.87
CA THR A 115 -3.14 16.68 -4.32
C THR A 115 -2.20 17.89 -4.16
N ARG A 116 -1.46 17.98 -3.05
CA ARG A 116 -0.49 19.07 -2.86
C ARG A 116 0.68 18.99 -3.83
N ALA A 117 1.20 17.80 -4.11
CA ALA A 117 2.29 17.62 -5.06
C ALA A 117 1.92 18.14 -6.46
N THR A 118 0.70 17.90 -6.92
CA THR A 118 0.20 18.42 -8.21
C THR A 118 0.06 19.94 -8.20
N TRP A 119 -0.35 20.52 -7.09
CA TRP A 119 -0.58 21.97 -7.00
C TRP A 119 0.71 22.80 -6.99
N TYR A 120 1.80 22.25 -6.40
CA TYR A 120 3.12 22.89 -6.39
C TYR A 120 3.93 22.66 -7.67
N GLY A 121 3.49 21.75 -8.55
CA GLY A 121 4.21 21.38 -9.77
C GLY A 121 4.13 22.43 -10.88
N ASP A 122 2.95 22.95 -11.15
CA ASP A 122 2.68 23.98 -12.16
C ASP A 122 1.46 24.80 -11.76
N PRO A 123 1.61 26.10 -11.42
CA PRO A 123 0.49 26.98 -11.07
C PRO A 123 -0.54 27.18 -12.19
N GLY A 124 -0.19 26.86 -13.44
CA GLY A 124 -1.05 26.97 -14.62
C GLY A 124 -1.65 25.64 -15.07
N ALA A 125 -1.20 24.51 -14.54
CA ALA A 125 -1.76 23.22 -14.89
C ALA A 125 -3.12 23.01 -14.22
N ALA A 126 -4.08 22.49 -14.97
CA ALA A 126 -5.32 21.99 -14.38
C ALA A 126 -4.98 20.94 -13.33
N VAL A 127 -5.38 21.17 -12.07
CA VAL A 127 -5.14 20.24 -10.96
C VAL A 127 -5.90 18.95 -11.26
N VAL A 128 -5.22 17.99 -11.90
CA VAL A 128 -5.75 16.63 -12.05
C VAL A 128 -5.59 15.95 -10.72
N ARG A 129 -6.66 15.93 -9.93
CA ARG A 129 -6.71 15.22 -8.66
C ARG A 129 -6.50 13.71 -8.89
N GLN A 130 -5.35 13.22 -8.56
CA GLN A 130 -5.05 11.78 -8.59
C GLN A 130 -5.24 11.21 -7.18
N ALA A 131 -6.48 10.83 -6.87
CA ALA A 131 -6.76 10.12 -5.62
C ALA A 131 -6.06 8.76 -5.61
N PRO A 132 -5.69 8.23 -4.44
CA PRO A 132 -5.22 6.87 -4.32
C PRO A 132 -6.25 5.89 -4.89
N ASP A 133 -5.79 4.84 -5.56
CA ASP A 133 -6.64 3.85 -6.23
C ASP A 133 -6.20 2.39 -5.95
N LEU A 134 -5.16 2.22 -5.13
CA LEU A 134 -4.70 0.92 -4.66
C LEU A 134 -4.40 0.95 -3.16
N LEU A 135 -4.93 -0.04 -2.43
CA LEU A 135 -4.57 -0.35 -1.06
C LEU A 135 -3.72 -1.62 -1.03
N VAL A 136 -2.50 -1.52 -0.52
CA VAL A 136 -1.64 -2.68 -0.24
C VAL A 136 -1.63 -2.91 1.26
N VAL A 137 -1.99 -4.11 1.69
CA VAL A 137 -2.00 -4.52 3.09
C VAL A 137 -0.87 -5.53 3.30
N ASP A 138 0.20 -5.11 3.95
CA ASP A 138 1.29 -6.01 4.32
C ASP A 138 0.96 -6.74 5.61
N GLU A 139 1.48 -7.97 5.77
CA GLU A 139 1.20 -8.85 6.91
C GLU A 139 -0.32 -9.06 7.15
N ALA A 140 -1.07 -9.24 6.08
CA ALA A 140 -2.52 -9.41 6.13
C ALA A 140 -2.97 -10.65 6.93
N ASP A 141 -2.08 -11.61 7.15
CA ASP A 141 -2.29 -12.77 8.03
C ASP A 141 -2.50 -12.41 9.51
N ARG A 142 -2.14 -11.19 9.91
CA ARG A 142 -2.47 -10.65 11.25
C ARG A 142 -3.93 -10.26 11.40
N LEU A 143 -4.65 -10.08 10.29
CA LEU A 143 -6.05 -9.64 10.31
C LEU A 143 -6.97 -10.80 10.70
N LYS A 144 -7.87 -10.54 11.61
CA LYS A 144 -8.98 -11.45 11.92
C LYS A 144 -10.10 -11.30 10.88
N THR A 145 -10.97 -12.29 10.79
CA THR A 145 -12.09 -12.31 9.84
C THR A 145 -12.89 -11.01 9.82
N GLY A 146 -13.27 -10.47 10.98
CA GLY A 146 -14.01 -9.20 11.05
C GLY A 146 -13.24 -8.00 10.50
N SER A 147 -11.90 -7.99 10.64
CA SER A 147 -11.06 -6.94 10.08
C SER A 147 -10.88 -7.10 8.57
N LEU A 148 -10.89 -8.34 8.04
CA LEU A 148 -10.89 -8.60 6.61
C LEU A 148 -12.23 -8.17 5.97
N GLU A 149 -13.37 -8.44 6.63
CA GLU A 149 -14.68 -7.94 6.18
C GLU A 149 -14.74 -6.41 6.16
N GLN A 150 -14.09 -5.74 7.11
CA GLN A 150 -13.98 -4.27 7.10
C GLN A 150 -13.16 -3.76 5.91
N LEU A 151 -12.09 -4.45 5.52
CA LEU A 151 -11.34 -4.11 4.30
C LEU A 151 -12.15 -4.37 3.03
N ARG A 152 -12.96 -5.43 3.01
CA ARG A 152 -13.88 -5.71 1.92
C ARG A 152 -14.93 -4.60 1.78
N ASP A 153 -15.55 -4.17 2.88
CA ASP A 153 -16.48 -3.03 2.87
C ASP A 153 -15.80 -1.73 2.40
N PHE A 154 -14.54 -1.49 2.77
CA PHE A 154 -13.75 -0.38 2.26
C PHE A 154 -13.55 -0.48 0.74
N TYR A 155 -13.21 -1.67 0.23
CA TYR A 155 -13.07 -1.97 -1.19
C TYR A 155 -14.38 -1.70 -1.95
N ASP A 156 -15.49 -2.25 -1.46
CA ASP A 156 -16.81 -2.12 -2.10
C ASP A 156 -17.27 -0.66 -2.17
N ARG A 157 -17.04 0.12 -1.10
CA ARG A 157 -17.43 1.54 -1.04
C ARG A 157 -16.56 2.45 -1.92
N ARG A 158 -15.29 2.15 -2.08
CA ARG A 158 -14.33 3.04 -2.77
C ARG A 158 -14.03 2.63 -4.19
N HIS A 159 -14.38 1.41 -4.59
CA HIS A 159 -14.07 0.86 -5.93
C HIS A 159 -12.58 0.98 -6.29
N VAL A 160 -11.71 0.55 -5.41
CA VAL A 160 -10.25 0.60 -5.55
C VAL A 160 -9.66 -0.80 -5.64
N GLY A 161 -8.42 -0.93 -6.12
CA GLY A 161 -7.71 -2.21 -6.02
C GLY A 161 -7.27 -2.49 -4.58
N VAL A 162 -7.22 -3.75 -4.18
CA VAL A 162 -6.67 -4.18 -2.89
C VAL A 162 -5.69 -5.33 -3.11
N VAL A 163 -4.49 -5.23 -2.54
CA VAL A 163 -3.51 -6.32 -2.51
C VAL A 163 -3.26 -6.73 -1.07
N LEU A 164 -3.55 -7.98 -0.74
CA LEU A 164 -3.25 -8.57 0.56
C LEU A 164 -1.95 -9.36 0.48
N ILE A 165 -0.97 -9.02 1.30
CA ILE A 165 0.32 -9.68 1.39
C ILE A 165 0.40 -10.45 2.69
N GLY A 166 0.74 -11.74 2.63
CA GLY A 166 0.80 -12.58 3.83
C GLY A 166 1.73 -13.77 3.68
N MET A 167 1.65 -14.66 4.68
CA MET A 167 2.33 -15.94 4.69
C MET A 167 1.52 -17.03 3.98
N PRO A 168 2.13 -18.10 3.46
CA PRO A 168 1.41 -19.21 2.88
C PRO A 168 0.70 -19.99 3.99
N GLY A 169 -0.53 -19.62 4.28
CA GLY A 169 -1.41 -20.30 5.25
C GLY A 169 -2.81 -20.47 4.72
N LEU A 170 -3.10 -19.88 3.58
CA LEU A 170 -4.44 -19.89 2.96
C LEU A 170 -4.54 -20.83 1.75
N GLN A 171 -3.44 -21.40 1.27
CA GLN A 171 -3.46 -22.44 0.24
C GLN A 171 -2.27 -23.38 0.41
N ASN A 172 -2.56 -24.66 0.55
CA ASN A 172 -1.57 -25.74 0.58
C ASN A 172 -0.82 -25.81 -0.75
N ASP A 173 0.49 -26.01 -0.64
CA ASP A 173 1.43 -26.45 -1.67
C ASP A 173 1.87 -25.46 -2.74
N SER A 174 3.01 -24.80 -2.50
CA SER A 174 4.06 -24.66 -3.54
C SER A 174 5.33 -23.95 -3.04
N PRO A 175 6.50 -24.21 -3.67
CA PRO A 175 7.80 -23.84 -3.13
C PRO A 175 8.11 -22.36 -3.24
N ALA A 176 9.01 -21.91 -2.44
CA ALA A 176 9.74 -20.65 -2.20
C ALA A 176 9.71 -19.51 -3.25
N THR A 177 8.59 -19.27 -3.93
CA THR A 177 8.43 -18.19 -4.91
C THR A 177 7.28 -17.29 -4.49
N LEU A 178 7.40 -15.99 -4.75
CA LEU A 178 6.29 -15.05 -4.58
C LEU A 178 5.14 -15.49 -5.49
N SER A 179 4.00 -15.85 -4.91
CA SER A 179 2.80 -16.22 -5.63
C SER A 179 1.75 -15.14 -5.50
N CYS A 180 1.21 -14.70 -6.61
CA CYS A 180 0.17 -13.70 -6.68
C CYS A 180 -1.03 -14.29 -7.42
N THR A 181 -2.19 -14.34 -6.78
CA THR A 181 -3.42 -14.90 -7.34
C THR A 181 -4.58 -13.92 -7.24
N ARG A 182 -5.45 -13.97 -8.24
CA ARG A 182 -6.70 -13.20 -8.23
C ARG A 182 -7.71 -13.91 -7.32
N GLY A 183 -8.23 -13.19 -6.31
CA GLY A 183 -9.39 -13.66 -5.55
C GLY A 183 -10.64 -13.55 -6.42
N SER A 184 -11.30 -14.68 -6.72
CA SER A 184 -12.62 -14.65 -7.34
C SER A 184 -13.63 -14.20 -6.28
N ALA A 185 -14.21 -13.01 -6.45
CA ALA A 185 -15.41 -12.64 -5.75
C ALA A 185 -16.53 -13.58 -6.28
N SER A 186 -16.95 -14.54 -5.47
CA SER A 186 -18.15 -15.33 -5.77
C SER A 186 -19.36 -14.40 -5.64
N SER A 187 -19.84 -13.89 -6.77
CA SER A 187 -21.16 -13.29 -6.85
C SER A 187 -22.20 -14.40 -6.67
N THR A 188 -22.68 -14.58 -5.46
CA THR A 188 -23.94 -15.29 -5.23
C THR A 188 -25.08 -14.38 -5.70
N SER A 189 -25.43 -14.48 -6.97
CA SER A 189 -26.73 -14.02 -7.45
C SER A 189 -27.79 -14.95 -6.84
N SER A 190 -28.49 -14.48 -5.82
CA SER A 190 -29.76 -15.08 -5.40
C SER A 190 -30.81 -14.67 -6.41
N ASP A 191 -31.10 -15.57 -7.34
CA ASP A 191 -32.39 -15.59 -8.03
C ASP A 191 -33.48 -15.98 -7.04
N ARG A 192 -34.36 -15.06 -6.77
CA ARG A 192 -35.78 -15.28 -6.51
C ARG A 192 -36.58 -14.02 -6.78
#